data_dea6803519f9c171de7dac5925365d6b
#
_entry.id   dea6803519f9c171de7dac5925365d6b
#
_cell.length_a   1.000
_cell.length_b   1.000
_cell.length_c   1.000
_cell.angle_alpha   90.00
_cell.angle_beta   90.00
_cell.angle_gamma   90.00
#
_symmetry.space_group_name_H-M   'P 1'
#
loop_
_entity.id
_entity.type
_entity.pdbx_description
1 polymer ?
#
loop_
_entity_poly.entity_id
_entity_poly.type
_entity_poly.pdbx_seq_one_letter_code
_entity_poly.pdbx_strand_id
1 'polypeptide(L)'
;MKKCTLCVDRIYNENVPEESRVPACVAACPTGARSFGDLGDADSDVSRLVKDRGGYDLMPEQGCSPANKYLPPKPRNSSQAQSAKPLQSKVDDFGNAVLKWIDLALSR
;
A
#
# COMPACT_ATOMS: atom_id res chain seq x y z
N MET A 1 -24.11 -4.07 -9.43
CA MET A 1 -22.75 -3.70 -9.05
C MET A 1 -22.07 -4.94 -8.46
N LYS A 2 -20.94 -5.38 -9.01
CA LYS A 2 -20.20 -6.53 -8.47
C LYS A 2 -19.15 -6.01 -7.47
N LYS A 3 -19.07 -6.66 -6.30
CA LYS A 3 -18.07 -6.37 -5.26
C LYS A 3 -16.99 -7.45 -5.25
N CYS A 4 -15.90 -7.23 -4.53
CA CYS A 4 -14.86 -8.22 -4.33
C CYS A 4 -15.43 -9.46 -3.61
N THR A 5 -15.18 -10.65 -4.16
CA THR A 5 -15.59 -11.95 -3.60
C THR A 5 -14.47 -12.60 -2.80
N LEU A 6 -13.33 -11.93 -2.57
CA LEU A 6 -12.11 -12.48 -1.99
C LEU A 6 -11.56 -13.69 -2.77
N CYS A 7 -11.87 -13.78 -4.06
CA CYS A 7 -11.49 -14.91 -4.93
C CYS A 7 -11.95 -16.28 -4.38
N VAL A 8 -13.18 -16.36 -3.88
CA VAL A 8 -13.76 -17.57 -3.30
C VAL A 8 -13.58 -18.79 -4.21
N ASP A 9 -13.78 -18.62 -5.52
CA ASP A 9 -13.61 -19.68 -6.51
C ASP A 9 -12.18 -20.23 -6.59
N ARG A 10 -11.19 -19.46 -6.20
CA ARG A 10 -9.77 -19.85 -6.18
C ARG A 10 -9.36 -20.47 -4.85
N ILE A 11 -9.84 -19.88 -3.75
CA ILE A 11 -9.48 -20.30 -2.39
C ILE A 11 -10.02 -21.68 -2.06
N TYR A 12 -11.27 -21.95 -2.47
CA TYR A 12 -11.93 -23.24 -2.22
C TYR A 12 -11.79 -24.24 -3.38
N ASN A 13 -10.93 -23.97 -4.35
CA ASN A 13 -10.73 -24.88 -5.47
C ASN A 13 -9.78 -26.01 -5.09
N GLU A 14 -10.31 -27.20 -4.94
CA GLU A 14 -9.55 -28.40 -4.58
C GLU A 14 -8.55 -28.83 -5.67
N ASN A 15 -8.77 -28.41 -6.93
CA ASN A 15 -7.85 -28.70 -8.04
C ASN A 15 -6.60 -27.80 -8.06
N VAL A 16 -6.55 -26.79 -7.20
CA VAL A 16 -5.40 -25.89 -7.07
C VAL A 16 -4.57 -26.31 -5.86
N PRO A 17 -3.22 -26.39 -5.97
CA PRO A 17 -2.36 -26.65 -4.82
C PRO A 17 -2.64 -25.68 -3.66
N GLU A 18 -2.64 -26.17 -2.44
CA GLU A 18 -2.98 -25.40 -1.24
C GLU A 18 -2.18 -24.09 -1.13
N GLU A 19 -0.89 -24.15 -1.43
CA GLU A 19 0.03 -22.99 -1.47
C GLU A 19 -0.41 -21.89 -2.44
N SER A 20 -1.17 -22.26 -3.48
CA SER A 20 -1.68 -21.36 -4.52
C SER A 20 -3.12 -20.90 -4.27
N ARG A 21 -3.76 -21.37 -3.21
CA ARG A 21 -5.13 -21.00 -2.81
C ARG A 21 -5.20 -19.65 -2.11
N VAL A 22 -4.57 -18.65 -2.70
CA VAL A 22 -4.56 -17.27 -2.20
C VAL A 22 -5.26 -16.35 -3.18
N PRO A 23 -5.85 -15.23 -2.73
CA PRO A 23 -6.46 -14.25 -3.62
C PRO A 23 -5.47 -13.76 -4.69
N ALA A 24 -5.96 -13.53 -5.90
CA ALA A 24 -5.14 -13.07 -7.03
C ALA A 24 -4.39 -11.77 -6.71
N CYS A 25 -4.99 -10.85 -5.96
CA CYS A 25 -4.37 -9.59 -5.56
C CYS A 25 -3.21 -9.77 -4.56
N VAL A 26 -3.21 -10.86 -3.78
CA VAL A 26 -2.09 -11.22 -2.89
C VAL A 26 -0.96 -11.82 -3.71
N ALA A 27 -1.28 -12.78 -4.58
CA ALA A 27 -0.30 -13.43 -5.46
C ALA A 27 0.39 -12.44 -6.41
N ALA A 28 -0.35 -11.44 -6.90
CA ALA A 28 0.17 -10.44 -7.83
C ALA A 28 0.89 -9.26 -7.14
N CYS A 29 0.97 -9.21 -5.81
CA CYS A 29 1.58 -8.10 -5.09
C CYS A 29 3.11 -8.24 -5.04
N PRO A 30 3.91 -7.48 -5.82
CA PRO A 30 5.36 -7.66 -5.88
C PRO A 30 6.07 -7.21 -4.60
N THR A 31 5.40 -6.36 -3.80
CA THR A 31 5.97 -5.83 -2.55
C THR A 31 5.61 -6.65 -1.32
N GLY A 32 4.76 -7.69 -1.46
CA GLY A 32 4.25 -8.44 -0.34
C GLY A 32 3.43 -7.60 0.67
N ALA A 33 2.84 -6.48 0.20
CA ALA A 33 2.08 -5.57 1.06
C ALA A 33 0.67 -6.07 1.38
N ARG A 34 0.27 -7.19 0.80
CA ARG A 34 -1.05 -7.80 1.01
C ARG A 34 -0.89 -9.16 1.65
N SER A 35 -1.58 -9.37 2.75
CA SER A 35 -1.68 -10.65 3.44
C SER A 35 -3.11 -11.15 3.38
N PHE A 36 -3.28 -12.46 3.41
CA PHE A 36 -4.58 -13.11 3.42
C PHE A 36 -4.60 -14.21 4.48
N GLY A 37 -5.70 -14.36 5.17
CA GLY A 37 -5.91 -15.38 6.19
C GLY A 37 -7.20 -15.15 6.96
N ASP A 38 -7.45 -15.98 7.94
CA ASP A 38 -8.63 -15.89 8.80
C ASP A 38 -8.35 -14.97 9.99
N LEU A 39 -9.12 -13.89 10.10
CA LEU A 39 -9.10 -12.98 11.25
C LEU A 39 -9.86 -13.53 12.46
N GLY A 40 -10.71 -14.55 12.26
CA GLY A 40 -11.41 -15.25 13.34
C GLY A 40 -10.51 -16.21 14.12
N ASP A 41 -9.44 -16.67 13.50
CA ASP A 41 -8.42 -17.49 14.15
C ASP A 41 -7.34 -16.61 14.77
N ALA A 42 -7.24 -16.66 16.10
CA ALA A 42 -6.26 -15.86 16.86
C ALA A 42 -4.80 -16.24 16.56
N ASP A 43 -4.57 -17.48 16.13
CA ASP A 43 -3.24 -18.02 15.84
C ASP A 43 -2.82 -17.80 14.38
N SER A 44 -3.71 -17.30 13.55
CA SER A 44 -3.37 -16.99 12.16
C SER A 44 -2.35 -15.86 12.04
N ASP A 45 -1.51 -15.93 11.01
CA ASP A 45 -0.48 -14.91 10.76
C ASP A 45 -1.07 -13.51 10.55
N VAL A 46 -2.26 -13.43 9.94
CA VAL A 46 -2.93 -12.14 9.72
C VAL A 46 -3.47 -11.56 11.02
N SER A 47 -4.01 -12.39 11.93
CA SER A 47 -4.48 -11.94 13.23
C SER A 47 -3.34 -11.42 14.10
N ARG A 48 -2.22 -12.13 14.12
CA ARG A 48 -0.99 -11.67 14.80
C ARG A 48 -0.50 -10.36 14.18
N LEU A 49 -0.42 -10.28 12.85
CA LEU A 49 0.05 -9.09 12.14
C LEU A 49 -0.83 -7.86 12.44
N VAL A 50 -2.15 -8.03 12.46
CA VAL A 50 -3.10 -6.95 12.78
C VAL A 50 -2.92 -6.48 14.22
N LYS A 51 -2.76 -7.41 15.16
CA LYS A 51 -2.56 -7.12 16.58
C LYS A 51 -1.23 -6.41 16.82
N ASP A 52 -0.13 -6.93 16.28
CA ASP A 52 1.23 -6.44 16.52
C ASP A 52 1.45 -5.06 15.91
N ARG A 53 0.81 -4.77 14.77
CA ARG A 53 1.00 -3.52 14.05
C ARG A 53 -0.13 -2.51 14.23
N GLY A 54 -1.13 -2.82 15.07
CA GLY A 54 -2.26 -1.93 15.29
C GLY A 54 -3.10 -1.74 14.03
N GLY A 55 -3.58 -2.85 13.46
CA GLY A 55 -4.45 -2.81 12.29
C GLY A 55 -5.74 -2.05 12.55
N TYR A 56 -6.22 -1.31 11.56
CA TYR A 56 -7.40 -0.46 11.68
C TYR A 56 -8.35 -0.60 10.51
N ASP A 57 -9.60 -0.22 10.73
CA ASP A 57 -10.65 -0.17 9.71
C ASP A 57 -10.60 1.18 8.99
N LEU A 58 -10.79 1.13 7.67
CA LEU A 58 -10.96 2.36 6.91
C LEU A 58 -12.34 2.96 7.20
N MET A 59 -12.41 4.23 7.58
CA MET A 59 -13.64 4.95 7.89
C MET A 59 -14.51 4.25 8.95
N PRO A 60 -14.03 4.03 10.17
CA PRO A 60 -14.75 3.32 11.22
C PRO A 60 -16.06 4.05 11.59
N GLU A 61 -16.13 5.36 11.38
CA GLU A 61 -17.32 6.19 11.61
C GLU A 61 -18.51 5.81 10.72
N GLN A 62 -18.26 5.12 9.61
CA GLN A 62 -19.33 4.65 8.72
C GLN A 62 -20.00 3.35 9.20
N GLY A 63 -19.45 2.69 10.23
CA GLY A 63 -19.99 1.44 10.78
C GLY A 63 -20.03 0.26 9.82
N CYS A 64 -19.25 0.29 8.74
CA CYS A 64 -19.30 -0.73 7.67
C CYS A 64 -18.63 -2.06 8.03
N SER A 65 -17.88 -2.15 9.12
CA SER A 65 -17.15 -3.34 9.59
C SER A 65 -16.45 -4.11 8.43
N PRO A 66 -15.51 -3.48 7.71
CA PRO A 66 -14.91 -4.08 6.53
C PRO A 66 -14.08 -5.32 6.88
N ALA A 67 -14.12 -6.35 6.01
CA ALA A 67 -13.27 -7.53 6.12
C ALA A 67 -11.77 -7.20 5.94
N ASN A 68 -11.45 -6.14 5.22
CA ASN A 68 -10.07 -5.71 5.01
C ASN A 68 -9.61 -4.80 6.16
N LYS A 69 -8.49 -5.14 6.78
CA LYS A 69 -7.83 -4.30 7.77
C LYS A 69 -6.62 -3.62 7.15
N TYR A 70 -6.37 -2.39 7.54
CA TYR A 70 -5.22 -1.62 7.10
C TYR A 70 -4.16 -1.60 8.18
N LEU A 71 -2.91 -1.72 7.79
CA LEU A 71 -1.79 -1.63 8.70
C LEU A 71 -1.10 -0.28 8.53
N PRO A 72 -0.68 0.36 9.61
CA PRO A 72 0.10 1.59 9.52
C PRO A 72 1.42 1.32 8.77
N PRO A 73 1.98 2.33 8.09
CA PRO A 73 3.26 2.20 7.41
C PRO A 73 4.35 1.78 8.40
N LYS A 74 5.28 0.93 7.94
CA LYS A 74 6.46 0.62 8.75
C LYS A 74 7.28 1.89 8.93
N PRO A 75 7.76 2.19 10.16
CA PRO A 75 8.67 3.30 10.36
C PRO A 75 9.90 3.09 9.48
N ARG A 76 10.27 4.09 8.70
CA ARG A 76 11.53 4.07 7.97
C ARG A 76 12.65 4.17 8.99
N ASN A 77 13.59 3.22 8.96
CA ASN A 77 14.79 3.33 9.75
C ASN A 77 15.49 4.66 9.38
N SER A 78 15.82 5.47 10.36
CA SER A 78 16.42 6.79 10.18
C SER A 78 17.69 6.76 9.30
N SER A 79 18.41 5.65 9.29
CA SER A 79 19.56 5.39 8.41
C SER A 79 19.20 5.28 6.92
N GLN A 80 17.97 4.86 6.59
CA GLN A 80 17.51 4.81 5.20
C GLN A 80 16.86 6.13 4.75
N ALA A 81 16.33 6.91 5.68
CA ALA A 81 15.78 8.23 5.39
C ALA A 81 16.87 9.26 5.01
N GLN A 82 18.08 9.06 5.52
CA GLN A 82 19.24 9.93 5.22
C GLN A 82 19.88 9.63 3.85
N SER A 83 19.68 8.45 3.29
CA SER A 83 20.18 8.09 1.95
C SER A 83 19.22 8.44 0.82
N ALA A 84 17.98 8.74 1.12
CA ALA A 84 17.06 9.36 0.16
C ALA A 84 17.43 10.83 0.05
N LYS A 85 18.47 11.12 -0.74
CA LYS A 85 18.74 12.48 -1.21
C LYS A 85 17.41 13.04 -1.71
N PRO A 86 16.92 14.16 -1.14
CA PRO A 86 15.71 14.75 -1.68
C PRO A 86 15.95 14.92 -3.17
N LEU A 87 14.99 14.47 -3.97
CA LEU A 87 14.95 14.79 -5.39
C LEU A 87 14.69 16.30 -5.46
N GLN A 88 15.69 17.05 -5.02
CA GLN A 88 15.76 18.49 -5.23
C GLN A 88 15.90 18.64 -6.72
N SER A 89 14.79 18.94 -7.26
CA SER A 89 14.46 19.01 -8.62
C SER A 89 15.50 19.85 -9.38
N LYS A 90 16.15 19.26 -10.36
CA LYS A 90 16.66 20.00 -11.51
C LYS A 90 15.54 20.84 -12.18
N VAL A 91 14.30 20.66 -11.78
CA VAL A 91 13.12 21.41 -12.22
C VAL A 91 13.15 22.83 -11.65
N ASP A 92 13.62 23.05 -10.41
CA ASP A 92 13.67 24.38 -9.80
C ASP A 92 14.73 25.28 -10.49
N ASP A 93 15.79 24.66 -10.95
CA ASP A 93 16.87 25.40 -11.65
C ASP A 93 16.46 25.74 -13.10
N PHE A 94 15.72 24.85 -13.77
CA PHE A 94 15.22 25.09 -15.11
C PHE A 94 14.07 26.11 -15.13
N GLY A 95 13.15 26.04 -14.16
CA GLY A 95 12.07 27.00 -13.97
C GLY A 95 12.59 28.40 -13.70
N ASN A 96 13.57 28.53 -12.83
CA ASN A 96 14.21 29.81 -12.52
C ASN A 96 14.99 30.42 -13.70
N ALA A 97 15.62 29.59 -14.53
CA ALA A 97 16.33 30.06 -15.71
C ALA A 97 15.37 30.58 -16.79
N VAL A 98 14.24 29.89 -17.01
CA VAL A 98 13.20 30.30 -17.97
C VAL A 98 12.50 31.57 -17.51
N LEU A 99 12.17 31.68 -16.23
CA LEU A 99 11.56 32.90 -15.66
C LEU A 99 12.49 34.08 -15.75
N LYS A 100 13.77 33.93 -15.46
CA LYS A 100 14.79 34.99 -15.63
C LYS A 100 14.93 35.43 -17.08
N TRP A 101 14.87 34.48 -18.03
CA TRP A 101 14.93 34.79 -19.45
C TRP A 101 13.70 35.57 -19.92
N ILE A 102 12.50 35.18 -19.46
CA ILE A 102 11.24 35.88 -19.75
C ILE A 102 11.27 37.29 -19.18
N ASP A 103 11.73 37.46 -17.96
CA ASP A 103 11.84 38.76 -17.28
C ASP A 103 12.80 39.70 -18.05
N LEU A 104 13.93 39.15 -18.50
CA LEU A 104 14.90 39.90 -19.32
C LEU A 104 14.34 40.27 -20.72
N ALA A 105 13.50 39.42 -21.29
CA ALA A 105 12.88 39.67 -22.60
C ALA A 105 11.74 40.71 -22.54
N LEU A 106 11.02 40.79 -21.42
CA LEU A 106 9.92 41.72 -21.19
C LEU A 106 10.39 43.09 -20.65
N SER A 107 11.62 43.19 -20.18
CA SER A 107 12.20 44.44 -19.64
C SER A 107 12.88 45.31 -20.72
N ARG A 108 12.69 44.96 -21.99
CA ARG A 108 13.18 45.79 -23.14
C ARG A 108 12.02 46.53 -23.81
#